data_869157dbac679a644c2149c90e5e32ed
#
_entry.id   869157dbac679a644c2149c90e5e32ed
#
_cell.length_a   1.000
_cell.length_b   1.000
_cell.length_c   1.000
_cell.angle_alpha   90.00
_cell.angle_beta   90.00
_cell.angle_gamma   90.00
#
_symmetry.space_group_name_H-M   'P 1'
#
loop_
_entity.id
_entity.type
_entity.pdbx_description
1 polymer ?
#
loop_
_entity_poly.entity_id
_entity_poly.type
_entity_poly.pdbx_seq_one_letter_code
_entity_poly.pdbx_strand_id
1 'polypeptide(L)'
;MAATPTALLVFCKFKAMSDQEAQKASAEWGDLKKSLPSDVRLAGEYIPAWGTEHNGFLIFEADSSDSFFTWWSGFKDKIRWYVDQTHTIVVRKRS
;
A
#
# COMPACT_ATOMS: atom_id res chain seq x y z
N MET A 1 -25.63 -11.94 3.94
CA MET A 1 -24.39 -12.35 4.61
C MET A 1 -23.22 -11.59 4.03
N ALA A 2 -22.41 -11.00 4.89
CA ALA A 2 -21.27 -10.25 4.42
C ALA A 2 -20.23 -11.18 3.77
N ALA A 3 -19.66 -10.75 2.66
CA ALA A 3 -18.58 -11.49 2.03
C ALA A 3 -17.34 -11.47 2.94
N THR A 4 -16.54 -12.53 2.89
CA THR A 4 -15.27 -12.56 3.61
C THR A 4 -14.37 -11.46 3.04
N PRO A 5 -13.85 -10.55 3.88
CA PRO A 5 -13.01 -9.48 3.38
C PRO A 5 -11.75 -10.01 2.68
N THR A 6 -11.39 -9.35 1.60
CA THR A 6 -10.12 -9.60 0.94
C THR A 6 -9.09 -8.65 1.58
N ALA A 7 -7.96 -9.18 1.97
CA ALA A 7 -6.84 -8.39 2.43
C ALA A 7 -5.74 -8.37 1.38
N LEU A 8 -5.06 -7.24 1.30
CA LEU A 8 -3.98 -7.05 0.35
C LEU A 8 -2.75 -6.61 1.14
N LEU A 9 -1.73 -7.45 1.08
CA LEU A 9 -0.48 -7.21 1.77
C LEU A 9 0.47 -6.59 0.75
N VAL A 10 0.82 -5.32 0.94
CA VAL A 10 1.64 -4.58 -0.01
C VAL A 10 3.00 -4.31 0.61
N PHE A 11 4.02 -4.90 0.03
CA PHE A 11 5.41 -4.65 0.42
C PHE A 11 5.99 -3.62 -0.54
N CYS A 12 6.66 -2.63 0.01
CA CYS A 12 7.29 -1.57 -0.77
C CYS A 12 8.77 -1.49 -0.45
N LYS A 13 9.56 -1.19 -1.47
CA LYS A 13 10.98 -0.88 -1.29
C LYS A 13 11.19 0.58 -1.67
N PHE A 14 11.38 1.42 -0.65
CA PHE A 14 11.60 2.84 -0.86
C PHE A 14 13.05 3.08 -1.28
N LYS A 15 13.24 4.04 -2.18
CA LYS A 15 14.57 4.47 -2.61
C LYS A 15 15.23 5.29 -1.51
N ALA A 16 16.56 5.35 -1.54
CA ALA A 16 17.29 6.29 -0.71
C ALA A 16 16.94 7.71 -1.16
N MET A 17 16.66 8.58 -0.21
CA MET A 17 16.18 9.94 -0.47
C MET A 17 16.91 10.95 0.40
N SER A 18 17.11 12.16 -0.14
CA SER A 18 17.53 13.30 0.67
C SER A 18 16.39 13.68 1.62
N ASP A 19 16.70 14.52 2.61
CA ASP A 19 15.68 14.99 3.58
C ASP A 19 14.53 15.70 2.87
N GLN A 20 14.82 16.52 1.88
CA GLN A 20 13.79 17.22 1.10
C GLN A 20 12.92 16.24 0.32
N GLU A 21 13.54 15.26 -0.31
CA GLU A 21 12.81 14.23 -1.05
C GLU A 21 11.95 13.41 -0.12
N ALA A 22 12.45 13.05 1.05
CA ALA A 22 11.70 12.28 2.04
C ALA A 22 10.47 13.05 2.53
N GLN A 23 10.60 14.37 2.74
CA GLN A 23 9.47 15.21 3.13
C GLN A 23 8.40 15.27 2.04
N LYS A 24 8.82 15.42 0.79
CA LYS A 24 7.90 15.43 -0.35
C LYS A 24 7.20 14.08 -0.51
N ALA A 25 7.96 13.00 -0.42
CA ALA A 25 7.40 11.64 -0.50
C ALA A 25 6.39 11.40 0.62
N SER A 26 6.70 11.82 1.83
CA SER A 26 5.81 11.66 2.98
C SER A 26 4.50 12.41 2.79
N ALA A 27 4.55 13.62 2.26
CA ALA A 27 3.36 14.42 1.97
C ALA A 27 2.50 13.75 0.89
N GLU A 28 3.12 13.30 -0.19
CA GLU A 28 2.42 12.59 -1.26
C GLU A 28 1.81 11.28 -0.77
N TRP A 29 2.54 10.55 0.05
CA TRP A 29 2.08 9.30 0.64
C TRP A 29 0.84 9.53 1.52
N GLY A 30 0.86 10.60 2.31
CA GLY A 30 -0.30 11.00 3.12
C GLY A 30 -1.52 11.32 2.26
N ASP A 31 -1.34 12.08 1.17
CA ASP A 31 -2.42 12.40 0.24
C ASP A 31 -3.00 11.17 -0.41
N LEU A 32 -2.13 10.23 -0.73
CA LEU A 32 -2.55 8.98 -1.35
C LEU A 32 -3.43 8.14 -0.45
N LYS A 33 -3.08 8.07 0.84
CA LYS A 33 -3.90 7.33 1.81
C LYS A 33 -5.30 7.93 1.95
N LYS A 34 -5.45 9.21 1.65
CA LYS A 34 -6.75 9.90 1.70
C LYS A 34 -7.59 9.66 0.45
N SER A 35 -7.00 9.15 -0.63
CA SER A 35 -7.70 8.96 -1.91
C SER A 35 -8.29 7.56 -2.06
N LEU A 36 -8.33 6.79 -0.99
CA LEU A 36 -8.85 5.42 -1.03
C LEU A 36 -10.32 5.39 -1.44
N PRO A 37 -10.72 4.43 -2.28
CA PRO A 37 -12.14 4.20 -2.57
C PRO A 37 -12.91 3.87 -1.29
N SER A 38 -14.21 4.08 -1.31
CA SER A 38 -15.07 3.86 -0.14
C SER A 38 -15.07 2.41 0.35
N ASP A 39 -14.79 1.46 -0.54
CA ASP A 39 -14.78 0.04 -0.24
C ASP A 39 -13.37 -0.52 0.03
N VAL A 40 -12.38 0.37 0.13
CA VAL A 40 -10.99 -0.02 0.46
C VAL A 40 -10.55 0.72 1.73
N ARG A 41 -10.00 -0.02 2.67
CA ARG A 41 -9.55 0.53 3.96
C ARG A 41 -8.07 0.20 4.16
N LEU A 42 -7.32 1.15 4.70
CA LEU A 42 -5.95 0.89 5.15
C LEU A 42 -6.03 0.37 6.58
N ALA A 43 -5.79 -0.93 6.74
CA ALA A 43 -5.88 -1.59 8.05
C ALA A 43 -4.60 -1.42 8.87
N GLY A 44 -3.46 -1.25 8.24
CA GLY A 44 -2.21 -1.07 8.96
C GLY A 44 -1.08 -0.65 8.04
N GLU A 45 -0.09 0.01 8.63
CA GLU A 45 1.12 0.46 7.94
C GLU A 45 2.29 0.15 8.87
N TYR A 46 3.28 -0.59 8.36
CA TYR A 46 4.37 -1.11 9.18
C TYR A 46 5.71 -0.93 8.48
N ILE A 47 6.77 -0.91 9.28
CA ILE A 47 8.14 -0.98 8.80
C ILE A 47 8.66 -2.37 9.18
N PRO A 48 8.96 -3.25 8.20
CA PRO A 48 9.49 -4.58 8.52
C PRO A 48 10.82 -4.47 9.25
N ALA A 49 10.94 -5.18 10.36
CA ALA A 49 12.18 -5.17 11.15
C ALA A 49 13.22 -6.11 10.55
N TRP A 50 12.78 -7.26 10.04
CA TRP A 50 13.65 -8.24 9.36
C TRP A 50 12.76 -9.27 8.65
N GLY A 51 13.36 -10.11 7.85
CA GLY A 51 12.64 -11.18 7.13
C GLY A 51 12.34 -10.85 5.68
N THR A 52 12.59 -9.61 5.25
CA THR A 52 12.38 -9.18 3.87
C THR A 52 13.34 -8.03 3.56
N GLU A 53 13.67 -7.89 2.28
CA GLU A 53 14.44 -6.73 1.81
C GLU A 53 13.58 -5.48 1.61
N HIS A 54 12.26 -5.61 1.66
CA HIS A 54 11.36 -4.48 1.57
C HIS A 54 11.38 -3.68 2.88
N ASN A 55 11.24 -2.36 2.79
CA ASN A 55 11.32 -1.47 3.95
C ASN A 55 10.01 -0.76 4.27
N GLY A 56 8.93 -1.14 3.62
CA GLY A 56 7.58 -0.68 3.93
C GLY A 56 6.57 -1.81 3.76
N PHE A 57 5.55 -1.82 4.59
CA PHE A 57 4.53 -2.86 4.53
C PHE A 57 3.17 -2.27 4.91
N LEU A 58 2.18 -2.47 4.04
CA LEU A 58 0.83 -1.98 4.27
C LEU A 58 -0.15 -3.14 4.19
N ILE A 59 -1.18 -3.08 5.00
CA ILE A 59 -2.29 -4.01 4.92
C ILE A 59 -3.53 -3.22 4.55
N PHE A 60 -4.13 -3.55 3.41
CA PHE A 60 -5.42 -3.00 3.00
C PHE A 60 -6.49 -4.07 3.14
N GLU A 61 -7.70 -3.64 3.42
CA GLU A 61 -8.88 -4.52 3.35
C GLU A 61 -9.82 -3.93 2.32
N ALA A 62 -10.40 -4.78 1.49
CA ALA A 62 -11.31 -4.35 0.44
C ALA A 62 -12.47 -5.33 0.31
N ASP A 63 -13.61 -4.83 -0.15
CA ASP A 63 -14.76 -5.69 -0.43
C ASP A 63 -14.47 -6.57 -1.64
N SER A 64 -13.67 -6.08 -2.59
CA SER A 64 -13.18 -6.89 -3.70
C SER A 64 -11.75 -6.47 -4.05
N SER A 65 -10.98 -7.41 -4.57
CA SER A 65 -9.62 -7.11 -5.05
C SER A 65 -9.65 -6.19 -6.27
N ASP A 66 -10.70 -6.23 -7.07
CA ASP A 66 -10.82 -5.39 -8.27
C ASP A 66 -10.81 -3.91 -7.92
N SER A 67 -11.56 -3.50 -6.90
CA SER A 67 -11.59 -2.11 -6.44
C SER A 67 -10.20 -1.64 -6.04
N PHE A 68 -9.48 -2.47 -5.29
CA PHE A 68 -8.12 -2.15 -4.88
C PHE A 68 -7.20 -1.99 -6.08
N PHE A 69 -7.20 -2.95 -7.00
CA PHE A 69 -6.28 -2.93 -8.13
C PHE A 69 -6.58 -1.80 -9.11
N THR A 70 -7.85 -1.43 -9.28
CA THR A 70 -8.23 -0.28 -10.10
C THR A 70 -7.61 1.00 -9.52
N TRP A 71 -7.76 1.20 -8.21
CA TRP A 71 -7.17 2.34 -7.52
C TRP A 71 -5.65 2.29 -7.55
N TRP A 72 -5.07 1.11 -7.22
CA TRP A 72 -3.63 0.90 -7.14
C TRP A 72 -2.91 1.15 -8.46
N SER A 73 -3.54 0.76 -9.58
CA SER A 73 -2.95 0.97 -10.90
C SER A 73 -2.71 2.44 -11.21
N GLY A 74 -3.68 3.30 -10.86
CA GLY A 74 -3.52 4.74 -11.05
C GLY A 74 -2.51 5.37 -10.10
N PHE A 75 -2.37 4.77 -8.94
CA PHE A 75 -1.55 5.26 -7.85
C PHE A 75 -0.07 4.88 -7.99
N LYS A 76 0.16 3.68 -8.43
CA LYS A 76 1.48 3.07 -8.51
C LYS A 76 2.45 3.91 -9.32
N ASP A 77 1.96 4.54 -10.40
CA ASP A 77 2.79 5.40 -11.23
C ASP A 77 3.21 6.67 -10.51
N LYS A 78 2.38 7.20 -9.63
CA LYS A 78 2.66 8.44 -8.90
C LYS A 78 3.78 8.27 -7.88
N ILE A 79 3.97 7.07 -7.35
CA ILE A 79 4.95 6.80 -6.30
C ILE A 79 6.29 6.27 -6.84
N ARG A 80 6.42 6.08 -8.14
CA ARG A 80 7.62 5.49 -8.75
C ARG A 80 8.91 6.26 -8.47
N TRP A 81 8.80 7.55 -8.24
CA TRP A 81 10.01 8.34 -8.02
C TRP A 81 10.64 8.04 -6.65
N TYR A 82 9.89 7.51 -5.70
CA TYR A 82 10.42 7.16 -4.38
C TYR A 82 10.20 5.69 -3.98
N VAL A 83 9.47 4.92 -4.78
CA VAL A 83 9.29 3.49 -4.52
C VAL A 83 9.89 2.71 -5.68
N ASP A 84 10.90 1.92 -5.37
CA ASP A 84 11.64 1.14 -6.36
C ASP A 84 10.89 -0.12 -6.76
N GLN A 85 10.33 -0.83 -5.80
CA GLN A 85 9.64 -2.08 -6.02
C GLN A 85 8.42 -2.20 -5.13
N THR A 86 7.38 -2.85 -5.63
CA THR A 86 6.23 -3.25 -4.83
C THR A 86 5.93 -4.72 -5.07
N HIS A 87 5.43 -5.36 -4.02
CA HIS A 87 4.99 -6.75 -4.11
C HIS A 87 3.66 -6.85 -3.36
N THR A 88 2.62 -7.29 -4.04
CA THR A 88 1.28 -7.38 -3.47
C THR A 88 0.84 -8.83 -3.39
N ILE A 89 0.42 -9.24 -2.22
CA ILE A 89 -0.14 -10.57 -1.99
C ILE A 89 -1.61 -10.38 -1.64
N VAL A 90 -2.47 -11.06 -2.38
CA VAL A 90 -3.91 -11.06 -2.12
C VAL A 90 -4.22 -12.23 -1.21
N VAL A 91 -4.82 -11.94 -0.05
CA VAL A 91 -5.20 -12.97 0.92
C VAL A 91 -6.66 -12.79 1.29
N ARG A 92 -7.26 -13.85 1.77
CA ARG A 92 -8.64 -13.84 2.23
C ARG A 92 -8.62 -14.02 3.75
N LYS A 93 -9.36 -13.17 4.45
CA LYS A 93 -9.45 -13.28 5.89
C LYS A 93 -10.18 -14.59 6.24
N ARG A 94 -9.58 -15.38 7.11
CA ARG A 94 -10.09 -16.71 7.41
C ARG A 94 -11.21 -16.68 8.46
N SER A 95 -11.19 -15.71 9.35
CA SER A 95 -12.20 -15.62 10.40
C SER A 95 -12.31 -14.21 10.94
#